data_959b4f50dafea5257f0eb3a8d4667d69
#
_entry.id   959b4f50dafea5257f0eb3a8d4667d69
#
_cell.length_a   1.000
_cell.length_b   1.000
_cell.length_c   1.000
_cell.angle_alpha   90.00
_cell.angle_beta   90.00
_cell.angle_gamma   90.00
#
_symmetry.space_group_name_H-M   'P 1'
#
loop_
_entity.id
_entity.type
_entity.pdbx_description
1 polymer ?
#
loop_
_entity_poly.entity_id
_entity_poly.type
_entity_poly.pdbx_seq_one_letter_code
_entity_poly.pdbx_strand_id
1 'polypeptide(L)'
;MNRYAPRIFATALIALLAAAAGLGYWKSLHDQLPEGLSMGNGRLEATEVQIASKIPGRLAEVLVEEGDKVTRGQLLARIDTRTMEAQRTQAEAEVLRARENYAAAQASVQLRQSELLLASQDLKRVREIFQRKYASQQLLDQQQARFDTANAAVVAARAQLAAI
;
A
#
# COMPACT_ATOMS: atom_id res chain seq x y z
N MET A 1 -22.31 52.55 89.31
CA MET A 1 -21.19 51.86 88.64
C MET A 1 -21.59 50.41 88.41
N ASN A 2 -21.63 50.01 87.17
CA ASN A 2 -22.38 48.89 86.61
C ASN A 2 -21.88 47.48 87.01
N ARG A 3 -22.54 46.81 87.93
CA ARG A 3 -22.23 45.44 88.37
C ARG A 3 -22.75 44.35 87.43
N TYR A 4 -23.39 44.75 86.31
CA TYR A 4 -23.99 43.81 85.37
C TYR A 4 -23.13 43.54 84.08
N ALA A 5 -22.16 44.39 83.80
CA ALA A 5 -21.31 44.28 82.64
C ALA A 5 -20.58 42.93 82.46
N PRO A 6 -19.93 42.37 83.53
CA PRO A 6 -19.18 41.11 83.36
C PRO A 6 -20.09 39.87 83.12
N ARG A 7 -21.36 39.93 83.58
CA ARG A 7 -22.29 38.82 83.41
C ARG A 7 -22.84 38.75 81.95
N ILE A 8 -23.04 39.93 81.30
CA ILE A 8 -23.50 40.00 79.89
C ILE A 8 -22.37 39.58 78.99
N PHE A 9 -21.13 39.92 79.25
CA PHE A 9 -19.99 39.42 78.47
C PHE A 9 -19.79 37.90 78.58
N ALA A 10 -19.97 37.33 79.77
CA ALA A 10 -19.84 35.90 79.99
C ALA A 10 -20.94 35.12 79.29
N THR A 11 -22.20 35.60 79.30
CA THR A 11 -23.32 34.96 78.60
C THR A 11 -23.15 35.08 77.09
N ALA A 12 -22.68 36.18 76.56
CA ALA A 12 -22.42 36.36 75.14
C ALA A 12 -21.29 35.45 74.67
N LEU A 13 -20.23 35.26 75.43
CA LEU A 13 -19.14 34.34 75.06
C LEU A 13 -19.58 32.89 75.06
N ILE A 14 -20.39 32.45 76.01
CA ILE A 14 -20.94 31.12 76.11
C ILE A 14 -21.87 30.83 74.86
N ALA A 15 -22.70 31.83 74.53
CA ALA A 15 -23.61 31.70 73.35
C ALA A 15 -22.78 31.60 72.04
N LEU A 16 -21.70 32.36 71.94
CA LEU A 16 -20.83 32.31 70.73
C LEU A 16 -20.09 30.96 70.62
N LEU A 17 -19.59 30.45 71.77
CA LEU A 17 -18.98 29.08 71.76
C LEU A 17 -19.96 27.98 71.45
N ALA A 18 -21.20 28.07 71.98
CA ALA A 18 -22.23 27.11 71.67
C ALA A 18 -22.65 27.15 70.18
N ALA A 19 -22.74 28.34 69.58
CA ALA A 19 -22.99 28.54 68.19
C ALA A 19 -21.86 27.98 67.30
N ALA A 20 -20.63 28.20 67.64
CA ALA A 20 -19.45 27.68 66.93
C ALA A 20 -19.37 26.16 67.06
N ALA A 21 -19.65 25.57 68.22
CA ALA A 21 -19.72 24.13 68.42
C ALA A 21 -20.88 23.47 67.59
N GLY A 22 -22.03 24.15 67.60
CA GLY A 22 -23.19 23.68 66.77
C GLY A 22 -22.92 23.72 65.29
N LEU A 23 -22.28 24.77 64.78
CA LEU A 23 -21.92 24.84 63.36
C LEU A 23 -20.82 23.81 62.98
N GLY A 24 -19.86 23.57 63.86
CA GLY A 24 -18.84 22.54 63.68
C GLY A 24 -19.43 21.13 63.62
N TYR A 25 -20.38 20.85 64.55
CA TYR A 25 -21.08 19.56 64.58
C TYR A 25 -22.00 19.37 63.38
N TRP A 26 -22.71 20.40 62.94
CA TRP A 26 -23.56 20.36 61.76
C TRP A 26 -22.75 20.14 60.49
N LYS A 27 -21.61 20.80 60.34
CA LYS A 27 -20.69 20.59 59.23
C LYS A 27 -20.10 19.18 59.18
N SER A 28 -19.73 18.62 60.35
CA SER A 28 -19.22 17.26 60.49
C SER A 28 -20.25 16.20 60.08
N LEU A 29 -21.54 16.45 60.31
CA LEU A 29 -22.60 15.57 59.89
C LEU A 29 -22.91 15.60 58.38
N HIS A 30 -22.64 16.74 57.73
CA HIS A 30 -22.90 16.92 56.31
C HIS A 30 -21.75 16.49 55.42
N ASP A 31 -20.52 16.42 55.96
CA ASP A 31 -19.33 15.98 55.20
C ASP A 31 -19.12 14.46 55.20
N GLN A 32 -19.98 13.70 55.88
CA GLN A 32 -19.90 12.25 55.86
C GLN A 32 -20.70 11.67 54.69
N LEU A 33 -19.97 11.02 53.76
CA LEU A 33 -20.61 10.22 52.75
C LEU A 33 -21.46 9.10 53.38
N PRO A 34 -22.62 8.78 52.83
CA PRO A 34 -23.40 7.65 53.28
C PRO A 34 -22.57 6.37 53.32
N GLU A 35 -22.80 5.51 54.33
CA GLU A 35 -22.10 4.23 54.43
C GLU A 35 -22.27 3.41 53.15
N GLY A 36 -21.15 2.95 52.61
CA GLY A 36 -21.12 2.15 51.37
C GLY A 36 -20.77 2.95 50.08
N LEU A 37 -20.63 4.28 50.19
CA LEU A 37 -20.11 5.10 49.07
C LEU A 37 -18.68 5.48 49.30
N SER A 38 -17.83 5.16 48.33
CA SER A 38 -16.43 5.60 48.27
C SER A 38 -16.28 6.54 47.09
N MET A 39 -15.72 7.75 47.37
CA MET A 39 -15.32 8.64 46.27
C MET A 39 -13.95 8.26 45.78
N GLY A 40 -13.86 7.87 44.51
CA GLY A 40 -12.61 7.67 43.82
C GLY A 40 -12.48 8.64 42.63
N ASN A 41 -11.38 9.33 42.53
CA ASN A 41 -11.05 10.08 41.32
C ASN A 41 -10.54 9.10 40.27
N GLY A 42 -11.50 8.40 39.59
CA GLY A 42 -11.22 7.55 38.45
C GLY A 42 -11.22 8.38 37.18
N ARG A 43 -10.17 8.29 36.37
CA ARG A 43 -10.14 8.79 34.99
C ARG A 43 -10.45 7.62 34.07
N LEU A 44 -11.50 7.75 33.30
CA LEU A 44 -11.78 6.77 32.25
C LEU A 44 -10.89 7.13 31.06
N GLU A 45 -9.90 6.30 30.77
CA GLU A 45 -9.04 6.46 29.60
C GLU A 45 -9.47 5.45 28.53
N ALA A 46 -9.73 5.94 27.34
CA ALA A 46 -9.97 5.13 26.16
C ALA A 46 -8.86 5.38 25.13
N THR A 47 -8.38 4.33 24.52
CA THR A 47 -7.44 4.45 23.39
C THR A 47 -8.25 4.63 22.11
N GLU A 48 -8.10 5.78 21.47
CA GLU A 48 -8.67 6.03 20.15
C GLU A 48 -7.80 5.38 19.09
N VAL A 49 -8.42 4.58 18.22
CA VAL A 49 -7.75 3.95 17.08
C VAL A 49 -8.36 4.48 15.79
N GLN A 50 -7.60 5.25 15.04
CA GLN A 50 -8.00 5.74 13.72
C GLN A 50 -7.79 4.65 12.67
N ILE A 51 -8.85 4.31 11.96
CA ILE A 51 -8.83 3.36 10.84
C ILE A 51 -8.79 4.17 9.55
N ALA A 52 -7.69 4.04 8.81
CA ALA A 52 -7.50 4.71 7.53
C ALA A 52 -7.13 3.73 6.43
N SER A 53 -7.58 4.02 5.20
CA SER A 53 -7.14 3.27 4.03
C SER A 53 -5.71 3.67 3.65
N LYS A 54 -4.89 2.68 3.23
CA LYS A 54 -3.56 2.91 2.67
C LYS A 54 -3.60 3.53 1.25
N ILE A 55 -4.72 3.37 0.56
CA ILE A 55 -4.91 3.82 -0.82
C ILE A 55 -6.07 4.82 -0.83
N PRO A 56 -5.92 6.00 -1.45
CA PRO A 56 -7.02 6.93 -1.59
C PRO A 56 -8.11 6.33 -2.48
N GLY A 57 -9.37 6.50 -2.10
CA GLY A 57 -10.49 5.96 -2.85
C GLY A 57 -11.83 6.46 -2.34
N ARG A 58 -12.87 6.22 -3.12
CA ARG A 58 -14.26 6.47 -2.70
C ARG A 58 -14.77 5.28 -1.91
N LEU A 59 -15.50 5.53 -0.83
CA LEU A 59 -16.24 4.48 -0.13
C LEU A 59 -17.42 4.04 -1.01
N ALA A 60 -17.51 2.74 -1.26
CA ALA A 60 -18.65 2.12 -1.93
C ALA A 60 -19.79 1.87 -0.93
N GLU A 61 -19.44 1.48 0.28
CA GLU A 61 -20.38 1.08 1.31
C GLU A 61 -19.76 1.26 2.70
N VAL A 62 -20.56 1.72 3.65
CA VAL A 62 -20.23 1.76 5.08
C VAL A 62 -21.21 0.82 5.79
N LEU A 63 -20.70 -0.16 6.54
CA LEU A 63 -21.46 -1.27 7.11
C LEU A 63 -21.73 -1.12 8.61
N VAL A 64 -21.28 -0.02 9.21
CA VAL A 64 -21.41 0.27 10.64
C VAL A 64 -21.89 1.69 10.85
N GLU A 65 -22.59 1.94 11.95
CA GLU A 65 -23.05 3.26 12.35
C GLU A 65 -22.34 3.72 13.62
N GLU A 66 -22.45 5.01 13.92
CA GLU A 66 -21.89 5.59 15.14
C GLU A 66 -22.56 4.99 16.38
N GLY A 67 -21.75 4.50 17.31
CA GLY A 67 -22.22 3.81 18.51
C GLY A 67 -22.23 2.29 18.42
N ASP A 68 -21.97 1.70 17.27
CA ASP A 68 -21.89 0.26 17.08
C ASP A 68 -20.69 -0.36 17.78
N LYS A 69 -20.89 -1.55 18.35
CA LYS A 69 -19.79 -2.37 18.85
C LYS A 69 -19.14 -3.14 17.72
N VAL A 70 -17.86 -2.90 17.53
CA VAL A 70 -17.07 -3.56 16.49
C VAL A 70 -16.06 -4.53 17.10
N THR A 71 -15.75 -5.60 16.36
CA THR A 71 -14.80 -6.61 16.78
C THR A 71 -13.57 -6.62 15.86
N ARG A 72 -12.46 -7.17 16.34
CA ARG A 72 -11.24 -7.29 15.54
C ARG A 72 -11.48 -8.14 14.29
N GLY A 73 -11.17 -7.60 13.11
CA GLY A 73 -11.37 -8.28 11.83
C GLY A 73 -12.75 -8.08 11.21
N GLN A 74 -13.64 -7.33 11.86
CA GLN A 74 -14.95 -7.00 11.30
C GLN A 74 -14.79 -6.05 10.10
N LEU A 75 -15.56 -6.30 9.03
CA LEU A 75 -15.64 -5.42 7.87
C LEU A 75 -16.46 -4.17 8.23
N LEU A 76 -15.84 -3.01 8.19
CA LEU A 76 -16.47 -1.74 8.56
C LEU A 76 -16.93 -0.94 7.35
N ALA A 77 -16.14 -0.96 6.28
CA ALA A 77 -16.44 -0.24 5.05
C ALA A 77 -15.78 -0.93 3.85
N ARG A 78 -16.31 -0.66 2.68
CA ARG A 78 -15.78 -1.13 1.39
C ARG A 78 -15.41 0.05 0.52
N ILE A 79 -14.23 0.00 -0.10
CA ILE A 79 -13.78 0.99 -1.06
C ILE A 79 -14.24 0.59 -2.46
N ASP A 80 -14.61 1.55 -3.30
CA ASP A 80 -14.92 1.33 -4.71
C ASP A 80 -13.65 0.97 -5.48
N THR A 81 -13.57 -0.28 -5.92
CA THR A 81 -12.39 -0.85 -6.61
C THR A 81 -12.51 -0.81 -8.14
N ARG A 82 -13.61 -0.33 -8.71
CA ARG A 82 -13.86 -0.38 -10.17
C ARG A 82 -12.74 0.25 -11.00
N THR A 83 -12.23 1.39 -10.57
CA THR A 83 -11.12 2.06 -11.27
C THR A 83 -9.82 1.24 -11.18
N MET A 84 -9.53 0.65 -10.02
CA MET A 84 -8.35 -0.18 -9.82
C MET A 84 -8.45 -1.50 -10.60
N GLU A 85 -9.63 -2.10 -10.67
CA GLU A 85 -9.91 -3.29 -11.47
C GLU A 85 -9.73 -3.01 -12.95
N ALA A 86 -10.21 -1.87 -13.45
CA ALA A 86 -10.00 -1.45 -14.82
C ALA A 86 -8.51 -1.22 -15.13
N GLN A 87 -7.77 -0.55 -14.22
CA GLN A 87 -6.33 -0.37 -14.36
C GLN A 87 -5.57 -1.71 -14.34
N ARG A 88 -5.98 -2.65 -13.48
CA ARG A 88 -5.41 -3.99 -13.46
C ARG A 88 -5.63 -4.72 -14.79
N THR A 89 -6.86 -4.69 -15.30
CA THR A 89 -7.20 -5.31 -16.60
C THR A 89 -6.40 -4.68 -17.74
N GLN A 90 -6.22 -3.37 -17.73
CA GLN A 90 -5.38 -2.67 -18.69
C GLN A 90 -3.92 -3.13 -18.60
N ALA A 91 -3.35 -3.18 -17.39
CA ALA A 91 -1.98 -3.65 -17.19
C ALA A 91 -1.79 -5.11 -17.62
N GLU A 92 -2.77 -5.99 -17.34
CA GLU A 92 -2.76 -7.38 -17.77
C GLU A 92 -2.76 -7.48 -19.32
N ALA A 93 -3.56 -6.65 -20.00
CA ALA A 93 -3.57 -6.58 -21.46
C ALA A 93 -2.24 -6.05 -22.03
N GLU A 94 -1.58 -5.11 -21.37
CA GLU A 94 -0.26 -4.62 -21.76
C GLU A 94 0.82 -5.71 -21.63
N VAL A 95 0.79 -6.47 -20.53
CA VAL A 95 1.69 -7.63 -20.34
C VAL A 95 1.46 -8.68 -21.42
N LEU A 96 0.20 -8.98 -21.75
CA LEU A 96 -0.10 -9.94 -22.82
C LEU A 96 0.46 -9.44 -24.16
N ARG A 97 0.23 -8.17 -24.51
CA ARG A 97 0.76 -7.57 -25.74
C ARG A 97 2.29 -7.63 -25.79
N ALA A 98 2.97 -7.33 -24.68
CA ALA A 98 4.43 -7.42 -24.61
C ALA A 98 4.94 -8.85 -24.85
N ARG A 99 4.25 -9.87 -24.30
CA ARG A 99 4.56 -11.29 -24.52
C ARG A 99 4.39 -11.70 -25.98
N GLU A 100 3.31 -11.27 -26.61
CA GLU A 100 3.08 -11.55 -28.04
C GLU A 100 4.12 -10.89 -28.95
N ASN A 101 4.49 -9.65 -28.66
CA ASN A 101 5.56 -8.94 -29.36
C ASN A 101 6.90 -9.66 -29.21
N TYR A 102 7.22 -10.12 -27.99
CA TYR A 102 8.43 -10.90 -27.74
C TYR A 102 8.44 -12.21 -28.51
N ALA A 103 7.32 -12.95 -28.51
CA ALA A 103 7.19 -14.21 -29.26
C ALA A 103 7.35 -13.98 -30.77
N ALA A 104 6.76 -12.92 -31.32
CA ALA A 104 6.91 -12.55 -32.72
C ALA A 104 8.35 -12.19 -33.07
N ALA A 105 9.04 -11.42 -32.24
CA ALA A 105 10.45 -11.10 -32.44
C ALA A 105 11.35 -12.34 -32.34
N GLN A 106 11.06 -13.25 -31.42
CA GLN A 106 11.77 -14.53 -31.31
C GLN A 106 11.59 -15.39 -32.57
N ALA A 107 10.37 -15.48 -33.11
CA ALA A 107 10.10 -16.19 -34.37
C ALA A 107 10.85 -15.55 -35.54
N SER A 108 10.93 -14.20 -35.58
CA SER A 108 11.74 -13.47 -36.56
C SER A 108 13.22 -13.83 -36.50
N VAL A 109 13.79 -13.94 -35.31
CA VAL A 109 15.19 -14.40 -35.15
C VAL A 109 15.38 -15.81 -35.68
N GLN A 110 14.45 -16.74 -35.41
CA GLN A 110 14.53 -18.09 -35.92
C GLN A 110 14.46 -18.15 -37.46
N LEU A 111 13.57 -17.33 -38.07
CA LEU A 111 13.49 -17.22 -39.52
C LEU A 111 14.82 -16.76 -40.09
N ARG A 112 15.41 -15.67 -39.58
CA ARG A 112 16.71 -15.15 -40.06
C ARG A 112 17.86 -16.13 -39.87
N GLN A 113 17.83 -16.91 -38.77
CA GLN A 113 18.83 -17.98 -38.55
C GLN A 113 18.71 -19.10 -39.60
N SER A 114 17.49 -19.47 -40.03
CA SER A 114 17.28 -20.46 -41.07
C SER A 114 17.75 -19.95 -42.43
N GLU A 115 17.51 -18.68 -42.75
CA GLU A 115 18.03 -18.03 -43.96
C GLU A 115 19.56 -17.98 -43.97
N LEU A 116 20.20 -17.65 -42.82
CA LEU A 116 21.65 -17.65 -42.67
C LEU A 116 22.23 -19.07 -42.86
N LEU A 117 21.56 -20.09 -42.29
CA LEU A 117 21.97 -21.47 -42.46
C LEU A 117 21.97 -21.89 -43.95
N LEU A 118 20.88 -21.56 -44.68
CA LEU A 118 20.79 -21.83 -46.12
C LEU A 118 21.92 -21.11 -46.87
N ALA A 119 22.10 -19.81 -46.64
CA ALA A 119 23.15 -19.03 -47.31
C ALA A 119 24.54 -19.59 -47.00
N SER A 120 24.79 -20.06 -45.77
CA SER A 120 26.06 -20.68 -45.40
C SER A 120 26.35 -21.99 -46.14
N GLN A 121 25.29 -22.83 -46.29
CA GLN A 121 25.39 -24.09 -47.05
C GLN A 121 25.65 -23.85 -48.55
N ASP A 122 24.96 -22.85 -49.12
CA ASP A 122 25.14 -22.50 -50.52
C ASP A 122 26.55 -21.92 -50.78
N LEU A 123 27.01 -21.05 -49.91
CA LEU A 123 28.39 -20.51 -49.99
C LEU A 123 29.42 -21.64 -49.86
N LYS A 124 29.23 -22.57 -48.93
CA LYS A 124 30.13 -23.73 -48.79
C LYS A 124 30.17 -24.57 -50.07
N ARG A 125 29.02 -24.89 -50.65
CA ARG A 125 28.92 -25.64 -51.89
C ARG A 125 29.59 -24.94 -53.05
N VAL A 126 29.35 -23.63 -53.21
CA VAL A 126 29.98 -22.85 -54.29
C VAL A 126 31.49 -22.74 -54.07
N ARG A 127 31.96 -22.60 -52.86
CA ARG A 127 33.38 -22.55 -52.50
C ARG A 127 34.10 -23.86 -52.90
N GLU A 128 33.46 -25.03 -52.65
CA GLU A 128 34.01 -26.34 -53.00
C GLU A 128 34.10 -26.54 -54.54
N ILE A 129 33.08 -26.14 -55.31
CA ILE A 129 33.12 -26.25 -56.77
C ILE A 129 34.04 -25.20 -57.41
N PHE A 130 34.21 -24.01 -56.78
CA PHE A 130 35.19 -23.02 -57.22
C PHE A 130 36.63 -23.51 -57.03
N GLN A 131 36.94 -24.16 -55.91
CA GLN A 131 38.26 -24.79 -55.69
C GLN A 131 38.61 -25.82 -56.75
N ARG A 132 37.58 -26.51 -57.30
CA ARG A 132 37.71 -27.48 -58.39
C ARG A 132 37.71 -26.82 -59.80
N LYS A 133 37.67 -25.47 -59.85
CA LYS A 133 37.61 -24.67 -61.08
C LYS A 133 36.32 -24.85 -61.91
N TYR A 134 35.24 -25.26 -61.27
CA TYR A 134 33.91 -25.44 -61.94
C TYR A 134 32.94 -24.28 -61.66
N ALA A 135 33.37 -23.23 -60.97
CA ALA A 135 32.56 -22.04 -60.71
C ALA A 135 33.36 -20.79 -61.07
N SER A 136 32.63 -19.69 -61.41
CA SER A 136 33.24 -18.39 -61.64
C SER A 136 33.46 -17.63 -60.33
N GLN A 137 34.45 -16.69 -60.33
CA GLN A 137 34.67 -15.78 -59.22
C GLN A 137 33.40 -14.97 -58.89
N GLN A 138 32.70 -14.50 -59.93
CA GLN A 138 31.46 -13.74 -59.76
C GLN A 138 30.38 -14.55 -58.97
N LEU A 139 30.25 -15.86 -59.20
CA LEU A 139 29.30 -16.70 -58.45
C LEU A 139 29.73 -16.84 -56.99
N LEU A 140 31.03 -16.98 -56.73
CA LEU A 140 31.55 -17.04 -55.37
C LEU A 140 31.27 -15.75 -54.63
N ASP A 141 31.60 -14.58 -55.20
CA ASP A 141 31.38 -13.27 -54.63
C ASP A 141 29.89 -13.00 -54.37
N GLN A 142 29.01 -13.44 -55.25
CA GLN A 142 27.56 -13.33 -55.09
C GLN A 142 27.07 -14.14 -53.87
N GLN A 143 27.54 -15.38 -53.70
CA GLN A 143 27.14 -16.19 -52.54
C GLN A 143 27.77 -15.67 -51.25
N GLN A 144 28.97 -15.12 -51.26
CA GLN A 144 29.56 -14.47 -50.11
C GLN A 144 28.71 -13.27 -49.70
N ALA A 145 28.33 -12.39 -50.62
CA ALA A 145 27.47 -11.22 -50.33
C ALA A 145 26.10 -11.65 -49.73
N ARG A 146 25.51 -12.75 -50.24
CA ARG A 146 24.24 -13.32 -49.66
C ARG A 146 24.42 -13.76 -48.21
N PHE A 147 25.52 -14.49 -47.93
CA PHE A 147 25.85 -14.91 -46.57
C PHE A 147 26.04 -13.70 -45.62
N ASP A 148 26.80 -12.71 -46.05
CA ASP A 148 27.05 -11.50 -45.23
C ASP A 148 25.77 -10.74 -44.97
N THR A 149 24.90 -10.62 -45.96
CA THR A 149 23.56 -10.00 -45.79
C THR A 149 22.68 -10.80 -44.83
N ALA A 150 22.64 -12.11 -44.94
CA ALA A 150 21.86 -12.96 -44.05
C ALA A 150 22.40 -12.89 -42.61
N ASN A 151 23.75 -12.83 -42.43
CA ASN A 151 24.38 -12.68 -41.15
C ASN A 151 24.01 -11.33 -40.50
N ALA A 152 24.06 -10.26 -41.25
CA ALA A 152 23.64 -8.93 -40.79
C ALA A 152 22.15 -8.90 -40.36
N ALA A 153 21.30 -9.60 -41.13
CA ALA A 153 19.87 -9.72 -40.80
C ALA A 153 19.63 -10.46 -39.47
N VAL A 154 20.41 -11.50 -39.14
CA VAL A 154 20.34 -12.16 -37.81
C VAL A 154 20.76 -11.23 -36.72
N VAL A 155 21.85 -10.44 -36.87
CA VAL A 155 22.30 -9.46 -35.89
C VAL A 155 21.22 -8.42 -35.64
N ALA A 156 20.62 -7.87 -36.71
CA ALA A 156 19.53 -6.89 -36.58
C ALA A 156 18.31 -7.46 -35.85
N ALA A 157 17.87 -8.69 -36.19
CA ALA A 157 16.74 -9.33 -35.54
C ALA A 157 16.99 -9.60 -34.05
N ARG A 158 18.23 -9.99 -33.68
CA ARG A 158 18.62 -10.17 -32.28
C ARG A 158 18.63 -8.85 -31.51
N ALA A 159 19.11 -7.79 -32.11
CA ALA A 159 19.08 -6.44 -31.50
C ALA A 159 17.64 -5.98 -31.27
N GLN A 160 16.74 -6.25 -32.20
CA GLN A 160 15.32 -5.94 -32.06
C GLN A 160 14.66 -6.75 -30.94
N LEU A 161 14.98 -8.05 -30.81
CA LEU A 161 14.50 -8.88 -29.71
C LEU A 161 14.99 -8.38 -28.35
N ALA A 162 16.23 -7.87 -28.27
CA ALA A 162 16.81 -7.35 -27.03
C ALA A 162 16.25 -5.98 -26.63
N ALA A 163 15.56 -5.29 -27.53
CA ALA A 163 14.95 -3.97 -27.29
C ALA A 163 13.49 -4.07 -26.77
N ILE A 164 12.91 -5.25 -26.69
CA ILE A 164 11.55 -5.53 -26.18
C ILE A 164 11.62 -5.84 -24.67
#